data_76796c26333a51a49b5f1cc2cb79d9c3
#
_entry.id   76796c26333a51a49b5f1cc2cb79d9c3
#
_cell.length_a   1.000
_cell.length_b   1.000
_cell.length_c   1.000
_cell.angle_alpha   90.00
_cell.angle_beta   90.00
_cell.angle_gamma   90.00
#
_symmetry.space_group_name_H-M   'P 1'
#
loop_
_entity.id
_entity.type
_entity.pdbx_description
1 polymer ?
#
loop_
_entity_poly.entity_id
_entity_poly.type
_entity_poly.pdbx_seq_one_letter_code
_entity_poly.pdbx_strand_id
1 'polypeptide(L)'
;ADKWLNRIKNPKSALTTKQQGYYNYLKGLIISQENMNQAEKYFRTAITLGLNMDHDLAMAKLNLAGILFSKRRKIEAQKLLKEAQDLDKNGMMKDQIKMMKNQMKKTNIPNLHFGRNNMKRR
;
A
#
# COMPACT_ATOMS: atom_id res chain seq x y z
N ALA A 1 -4.55 14.03 13.12
CA ALA A 1 -3.59 13.90 12.03
C ALA A 1 -3.59 15.13 11.11
N ASP A 2 -4.78 15.58 10.70
CA ASP A 2 -4.87 16.77 9.84
C ASP A 2 -4.31 18.02 10.51
N LYS A 3 -4.59 18.17 11.78
CA LYS A 3 -4.10 19.34 12.54
C LYS A 3 -2.58 19.41 12.53
N TRP A 4 -1.94 18.28 12.72
CA TRP A 4 -0.49 18.21 12.71
C TRP A 4 0.07 18.53 11.33
N LEU A 5 -0.55 17.95 10.29
CA LEU A 5 -0.09 18.16 8.92
C LEU A 5 -0.27 19.60 8.47
N ASN A 6 -1.35 20.25 8.90
CA ASN A 6 -1.63 21.63 8.51
C ASN A 6 -0.64 22.63 9.11
N ARG A 7 0.05 22.26 10.18
CA ARG A 7 1.07 23.12 10.76
C ARG A 7 2.35 23.15 9.97
N ILE A 8 2.54 22.17 9.08
CA ILE A 8 3.77 22.05 8.32
C ILE A 8 3.53 22.61 6.92
N LYS A 9 3.97 23.85 6.72
CA LYS A 9 3.77 24.52 5.44
C LYS A 9 4.82 24.14 4.40
N ASN A 10 5.99 23.71 4.85
CA ASN A 10 7.08 23.37 3.93
C ASN A 10 7.83 22.15 4.48
N PRO A 11 7.30 20.95 4.22
CA PRO A 11 7.90 19.73 4.78
C PRO A 11 9.35 19.52 4.39
N LYS A 12 9.73 19.94 3.18
CA LYS A 12 11.08 19.71 2.69
C LYS A 12 12.13 20.49 3.47
N SER A 13 11.79 21.67 3.96
CA SER A 13 12.73 22.51 4.70
C SER A 13 12.63 22.32 6.20
N ALA A 14 11.48 21.85 6.70
CA ALA A 14 11.21 21.78 8.13
C ALA A 14 11.41 20.39 8.74
N LEU A 15 11.48 19.33 7.89
CA LEU A 15 11.47 17.95 8.38
C LEU A 15 12.72 17.20 7.96
N THR A 16 13.17 16.26 8.81
CA THR A 16 14.18 15.28 8.42
C THR A 16 13.62 14.34 7.35
N THR A 17 14.50 13.58 6.71
CA THR A 17 14.07 12.62 5.68
C THR A 17 13.01 11.64 6.20
N LYS A 18 13.24 11.10 7.40
CA LYS A 18 12.28 10.14 7.97
C LYS A 18 10.98 10.80 8.39
N GLN A 19 11.03 12.04 8.85
CA GLN A 19 9.83 12.78 9.16
C GLN A 19 9.03 13.09 7.90
N GLN A 20 9.71 13.39 6.79
CA GLN A 20 9.06 13.57 5.51
C GLN A 20 8.41 12.26 5.03
N GLY A 21 9.06 11.13 5.26
CA GLY A 21 8.48 9.84 4.97
C GLY A 21 7.19 9.61 5.71
N TYR A 22 7.20 9.89 7.00
CA TYR A 22 6.01 9.74 7.83
C TYR A 22 4.88 10.69 7.41
N TYR A 23 5.24 11.93 7.08
CA TYR A 23 4.29 12.90 6.56
C TYR A 23 3.58 12.36 5.30
N ASN A 24 4.36 11.82 4.37
CA ASN A 24 3.80 11.25 3.15
C ASN A 24 2.92 10.04 3.43
N TYR A 25 3.33 9.20 4.38
CA TYR A 25 2.53 8.06 4.78
C TYR A 25 1.15 8.50 5.31
N LEU A 26 1.12 9.50 6.19
CA LEU A 26 -0.13 10.01 6.73
C LEU A 26 -0.99 10.64 5.64
N LYS A 27 -0.38 11.38 4.72
CA LYS A 27 -1.14 11.95 3.60
C LYS A 27 -1.75 10.86 2.75
N GLY A 28 -1.00 9.77 2.51
CA GLY A 28 -1.54 8.63 1.77
C GLY A 28 -2.75 8.02 2.45
N LEU A 29 -2.69 7.84 3.76
CA LEU A 29 -3.81 7.31 4.51
C LEU A 29 -5.05 8.19 4.42
N ILE A 30 -4.85 9.51 4.51
CA ILE A 30 -5.96 10.45 4.47
C ILE A 30 -6.64 10.46 3.10
N ILE A 31 -5.85 10.43 2.03
CA ILE A 31 -6.37 10.61 0.68
C ILE A 31 -6.79 9.28 0.02
N SER A 32 -6.47 8.15 0.63
CA SER A 32 -6.57 6.84 -0.03
C SER A 32 -7.98 6.50 -0.51
N GLN A 33 -9.02 6.97 0.18
CA GLN A 33 -10.39 6.68 -0.21
C GLN A 33 -10.91 7.63 -1.28
N GLU A 34 -10.30 8.79 -1.41
CA GLU A 34 -10.76 9.80 -2.36
C GLU A 34 -9.99 9.77 -3.66
N ASN A 35 -8.69 9.53 -3.60
CA ASN A 35 -7.85 9.59 -4.79
C ASN A 35 -6.75 8.54 -4.70
N MET A 36 -7.03 7.41 -5.30
CA MET A 36 -6.12 6.25 -5.25
C MET A 36 -4.79 6.54 -5.93
N ASN A 37 -4.80 7.33 -7.00
CA ASN A 37 -3.57 7.66 -7.71
C ASN A 37 -2.64 8.53 -6.86
N GLN A 38 -3.19 9.52 -6.16
CA GLN A 38 -2.39 10.34 -5.28
C GLN A 38 -1.91 9.54 -4.06
N ALA A 39 -2.78 8.69 -3.52
CA ALA A 39 -2.39 7.83 -2.41
C ALA A 39 -1.21 6.95 -2.78
N GLU A 40 -1.22 6.40 -3.98
CA GLU A 40 -0.10 5.60 -4.47
C GLU A 40 1.21 6.38 -4.44
N LYS A 41 1.17 7.63 -4.93
CA LYS A 41 2.36 8.47 -4.94
C LYS A 41 2.87 8.74 -3.53
N TYR A 42 1.97 9.06 -2.61
CA TYR A 42 2.36 9.33 -1.23
C TYR A 42 2.98 8.10 -0.57
N PHE A 43 2.38 6.92 -0.76
CA PHE A 43 2.94 5.71 -0.17
C PHE A 43 4.29 5.34 -0.78
N ARG A 44 4.45 5.50 -2.09
CA ARG A 44 5.74 5.23 -2.72
C ARG A 44 6.81 6.20 -2.22
N THR A 45 6.47 7.46 -2.07
CA THR A 45 7.40 8.46 -1.54
C THR A 45 7.78 8.13 -0.11
N ALA A 46 6.80 7.75 0.72
CA ALA A 46 7.06 7.38 2.11
C ALA A 46 8.02 6.21 2.21
N ILE A 47 7.81 5.20 1.38
CA ILE A 47 8.68 4.02 1.37
C ILE A 47 10.09 4.38 0.92
N THR A 48 10.21 5.20 -0.11
CA THR A 48 11.50 5.64 -0.63
C THR A 48 12.28 6.46 0.39
N LEU A 49 11.62 7.40 1.06
CA LEU A 49 12.26 8.22 2.08
C LEU A 49 12.58 7.43 3.34
N GLY A 50 11.81 6.39 3.60
CA GLY A 50 12.00 5.54 4.76
C GLY A 50 11.12 5.94 5.94
N LEU A 51 10.80 4.96 6.76
CA LEU A 51 10.00 5.14 7.96
C LEU A 51 10.77 4.54 9.12
N ASN A 52 10.68 5.18 10.29
CA ASN A 52 11.47 4.76 11.45
C ASN A 52 11.05 3.40 11.99
N MET A 53 9.76 3.07 11.91
CA MET A 53 9.23 1.85 12.50
C MET A 53 8.90 0.83 11.42
N ASP A 54 9.32 -0.41 11.66
CA ASP A 54 9.01 -1.50 10.73
C ASP A 54 7.50 -1.65 10.57
N HIS A 55 6.74 -1.44 11.63
CA HIS A 55 5.28 -1.51 11.55
C HIS A 55 4.72 -0.50 10.54
N ASP A 56 5.20 0.74 10.60
CA ASP A 56 4.73 1.78 9.69
C ASP A 56 5.13 1.48 8.25
N LEU A 57 6.35 0.99 8.06
CA LEU A 57 6.81 0.61 6.73
C LEU A 57 5.99 -0.56 6.18
N ALA A 58 5.69 -1.54 7.03
CA ALA A 58 4.86 -2.67 6.63
C ALA A 58 3.45 -2.21 6.26
N MET A 59 2.88 -1.29 7.05
CA MET A 59 1.54 -0.75 6.74
C MET A 59 1.54 0.03 5.44
N ALA A 60 2.57 0.82 5.18
CA ALA A 60 2.67 1.55 3.92
C ALA A 60 2.71 0.59 2.74
N LYS A 61 3.50 -0.48 2.86
CA LYS A 61 3.59 -1.49 1.80
C LYS A 61 2.27 -2.25 1.63
N LEU A 62 1.60 -2.54 2.73
CA LEU A 62 0.31 -3.23 2.67
C LEU A 62 -0.75 -2.36 1.97
N ASN A 63 -0.82 -1.09 2.33
CA ASN A 63 -1.75 -0.17 1.68
C ASN A 63 -1.44 0.00 0.20
N LEU A 64 -0.17 0.13 -0.13
CA LEU A 64 0.23 0.23 -1.53
C LEU A 64 -0.11 -1.04 -2.29
N ALA A 65 0.09 -2.21 -1.67
CA ALA A 65 -0.28 -3.47 -2.31
C ALA A 65 -1.77 -3.52 -2.63
N GLY A 66 -2.61 -3.04 -1.71
CA GLY A 66 -4.05 -2.97 -1.95
C GLY A 66 -4.41 -2.09 -3.13
N ILE A 67 -3.76 -0.92 -3.23
CA ILE A 67 -3.98 -0.01 -4.34
C ILE A 67 -3.57 -0.65 -5.66
N LEU A 68 -2.39 -1.26 -5.69
CA LEU A 68 -1.89 -1.90 -6.92
C LEU A 68 -2.74 -3.07 -7.34
N PHE A 69 -3.23 -3.84 -6.37
CA PHE A 69 -4.14 -4.93 -6.66
C PHE A 69 -5.42 -4.42 -7.33
N SER A 70 -5.96 -3.31 -6.82
CA SER A 70 -7.14 -2.67 -7.41
C SER A 70 -6.87 -2.20 -8.84
N LYS A 71 -5.64 -1.83 -9.14
CA LYS A 71 -5.23 -1.40 -10.48
C LYS A 71 -4.80 -2.56 -11.37
N ARG A 72 -4.98 -3.80 -10.91
CA ARG A 72 -4.64 -5.02 -11.62
C ARG A 72 -3.13 -5.20 -11.82
N ARG A 73 -2.34 -4.58 -10.97
CA ARG A 73 -0.88 -4.76 -10.98
C ARG A 73 -0.52 -5.82 -9.93
N LYS A 74 -0.93 -7.01 -10.21
CA LYS A 74 -0.94 -8.11 -9.24
C LYS A 74 0.46 -8.53 -8.81
N ILE A 75 1.39 -8.62 -9.75
CA ILE A 75 2.75 -9.10 -9.42
C ILE A 75 3.43 -8.14 -8.47
N GLU A 76 3.33 -6.84 -8.73
CA GLU A 76 3.90 -5.83 -7.85
C GLU A 76 3.21 -5.85 -6.49
N ALA A 77 1.89 -6.00 -6.49
CA ALA A 77 1.12 -6.08 -5.25
C ALA A 77 1.57 -7.28 -4.41
N GLN A 78 1.76 -8.43 -5.03
CA GLN A 78 2.21 -9.63 -4.31
C GLN A 78 3.59 -9.45 -3.71
N LYS A 79 4.48 -8.80 -4.43
CA LYS A 79 5.82 -8.52 -3.93
C LYS A 79 5.78 -7.64 -2.69
N LEU A 80 4.98 -6.56 -2.74
CA LEU A 80 4.84 -5.66 -1.61
C LEU A 80 4.20 -6.35 -0.41
N LEU A 81 3.23 -7.21 -0.68
CA LEU A 81 2.55 -7.95 0.37
C LEU A 81 3.52 -8.86 1.11
N LYS A 82 4.40 -9.53 0.36
CA LYS A 82 5.42 -10.38 0.97
C LYS A 82 6.40 -9.55 1.78
N GLU A 83 6.80 -8.40 1.27
CA GLU A 83 7.70 -7.51 2.00
C GLU A 83 7.06 -7.03 3.30
N ALA A 84 5.77 -6.71 3.26
CA ALA A 84 5.05 -6.32 4.46
C ALA A 84 5.02 -7.47 5.48
N GLN A 85 4.78 -8.68 4.99
CA GLN A 85 4.76 -9.86 5.84
C GLN A 85 6.11 -10.07 6.53
N ASP A 86 7.19 -9.91 5.79
CA ASP A 86 8.55 -10.08 6.33
C ASP A 86 8.86 -9.03 7.41
N LEU A 87 8.33 -7.83 7.25
CA LEU A 87 8.53 -6.76 8.24
C LEU A 87 7.66 -6.95 9.48
N ASP A 88 6.56 -7.67 9.36
CA ASP A 88 5.59 -7.86 10.45
C ASP A 88 5.99 -9.03 11.34
N LYS A 89 7.09 -8.86 12.06
CA LYS A 89 7.68 -9.93 12.87
C LYS A 89 6.77 -10.40 14.00
N ASN A 90 5.94 -9.50 14.51
CA ASN A 90 5.03 -9.83 15.61
C ASN A 90 3.69 -10.38 15.13
N GLY A 91 3.47 -10.44 13.83
CA GLY A 91 2.24 -10.96 13.27
C GLY A 91 1.01 -10.09 13.47
N MET A 92 1.22 -8.80 13.73
CA MET A 92 0.10 -7.89 14.00
C MET A 92 -0.80 -7.69 12.78
N MET A 93 -0.25 -7.86 11.58
CA MET A 93 -1.00 -7.70 10.34
C MET A 93 -1.31 -9.03 9.66
N LYS A 94 -1.10 -10.12 10.39
CA LYS A 94 -1.23 -11.47 9.84
C LYS A 94 -2.59 -11.70 9.19
N ASP A 95 -3.66 -11.30 9.86
CA ASP A 95 -5.02 -11.52 9.35
C ASP A 95 -5.30 -10.69 8.10
N GLN A 96 -4.85 -9.44 8.11
CA GLN A 96 -5.03 -8.55 6.97
C GLN A 96 -4.28 -9.07 5.74
N ILE A 97 -3.06 -9.53 5.95
CA ILE A 97 -2.24 -10.09 4.87
C ILE A 97 -2.89 -11.35 4.31
N LYS A 98 -3.39 -12.21 5.20
CA LYS A 98 -4.05 -13.44 4.78
C LYS A 98 -5.29 -13.14 3.94
N MET A 99 -6.10 -12.17 4.39
CA MET A 99 -7.29 -11.78 3.66
C MET A 99 -6.95 -11.29 2.26
N MET A 100 -5.92 -10.45 2.16
CA MET A 100 -5.53 -9.90 0.87
C MET A 100 -4.99 -11.00 -0.06
N LYS A 101 -4.21 -11.93 0.48
CA LYS A 101 -3.73 -13.07 -0.32
C LYS A 101 -4.89 -13.90 -0.85
N ASN A 102 -5.90 -14.12 -0.02
CA ASN A 102 -7.07 -14.89 -0.44
C ASN A 102 -7.84 -14.19 -1.54
N GLN A 103 -7.99 -12.87 -1.44
CA GLN A 103 -8.66 -12.10 -2.48
C GLN A 103 -7.90 -12.17 -3.80
N MET A 104 -6.58 -12.11 -3.74
CA MET A 104 -5.74 -12.22 -4.93
C MET A 104 -5.88 -13.60 -5.59
N LYS A 105 -6.00 -14.65 -4.79
CA LYS A 105 -6.21 -15.99 -5.31
C LYS A 105 -7.54 -16.11 -6.02
N LYS A 106 -8.59 -15.53 -5.44
CA LYS A 106 -9.93 -15.59 -6.04
C LYS A 106 -9.97 -14.93 -7.41
N THR A 107 -9.31 -13.80 -7.54
CA THR A 107 -9.30 -13.07 -8.81
C THR A 107 -8.36 -13.70 -9.84
N ASN A 108 -7.59 -14.68 -9.41
CA ASN A 108 -6.63 -15.36 -10.27
C ASN A 108 -7.24 -16.55 -11.03
N ILE A 109 -8.50 -16.84 -10.82
CA ILE A 109 -9.21 -17.89 -11.53
C ILE A 109 -9.46 -17.38 -12.95
N PRO A 110 -8.97 -18.03 -13.97
CA PRO A 110 -9.02 -17.52 -15.35
C PRO A 110 -10.39 -17.59 -15.96
N ASN A 111 -9.75 -17.60 -15.71
CA ASN A 111 -10.39 -17.26 -16.26
C ASN A 111 -10.91 -17.07 -16.90
N LEU A 112 -10.93 -17.47 -16.56
CA LEU A 112 -11.32 -17.21 -17.04
C LEU A 112 -11.41 -16.55 -17.50
N HIS A 113 -11.48 -16.77 -17.55
CA HIS A 113 -11.36 -16.25 -18.23
C HIS A 113 -11.51 -15.45 -18.53
N PHE A 114 -11.93 -15.67 -18.54
CA PHE A 114 -11.92 -15.01 -19.05
C PHE A 114 -11.68 -14.50 -19.62
N GLY A 115 -12.03 -15.08 -19.86
CA GLY A 115 -11.73 -14.69 -20.55
C GLY A 115 -11.73 -14.77 -20.94
N ARG A 116 -12.00 -15.46 -20.75
CA ARG A 116 -11.93 -15.67 -21.14
C ARG A 116 -12.21 -15.65 -21.13
N ASN A 117 -12.68 -16.53 -21.09
CA ASN A 117 -12.83 -16.74 -21.19
C ASN A 117 -13.13 -16.65 -21.10
N ASN A 118 -13.61 -17.19 -21.20
CA ASN A 118 -13.67 -17.31 -21.32
C ASN A 118 -13.89 -17.36 -21.30
N MET A 119 -14.19 -17.63 -21.45
CA MET A 119 -14.19 -17.91 -21.66
C MET A 119 -14.40 -17.88 -21.69
N LYS A 120 -14.56 -18.10 -21.77
CA LYS A 120 -14.53 -18.38 -21.87
C LYS A 120 -14.80 -18.11 -21.85
N ARG A 121 -15.24 -18.58 -21.79
CA ARG A 121 -15.29 -18.64 -21.72
C ARG A 121 -15.39 -18.30 -21.82
N ARG A 122 -15.78 -18.54 -21.79
CA ARG A 122 -15.62 -18.51 -21.89
C ARG A 122 -15.59 -18.51 -21.95
#